data_a03844466a086a5791afe49a424f1ade
#
_entry.id   a03844466a086a5791afe49a424f1ade
#
_cell.length_a   1.000
_cell.length_b   1.000
_cell.length_c   1.000
_cell.angle_alpha   90.00
_cell.angle_beta   90.00
_cell.angle_gamma   90.00
#
_symmetry.space_group_name_H-M   'P 1'
#
loop_
_entity.id
_entity.type
_entity.pdbx_description
1 polymer ?
#
loop_
_entity_poly.entity_id
_entity_poly.type
_entity_poly.pdbx_seq_one_letter_code
_entity_poly.pdbx_strand_id
1 'polypeptide(L)'
;MGLSPQYYDGCTDDVLNLYAELEDRIIADVVRRIIKTGDITETAKWQIRQAQQMGLLYDDIIKDISQYTSKTESEVKKMFENAGVETVNNDNRIHLLAGNSPLDIRQSESMLQILNAVYKERLTDLKNLTGTTAITSQTAYIGACNSAFMMVSSGAFSYQQALRTIIQEVAENGTTVTYPSGHADKLDVAVRRSLLTGIGLASRQISEENSRLCGCDLMEISAHSGARPTHAAWQGQIVSLSGRKGYLSKSDIGYGTGAGFGGWNCRHDWYPYYEGISSRNYSKKDLEKLNAKDIEYKGKMYSEYEISQMLRKKEREIRSLKREKTAYNTAITETSDKQLKAVFQSALTYTNSAIRDKSAEIKQFCADTGYQRDRFREQVGGKSSVGHGFGEFSKQNQKFNLKSGLTSAKNNGNIKLTPEEMSKFNEYIKKYPSSDVRFFKIQQEISNLGFKKTGVPLPALPKQAYILPDVKSKNDPNHIMKRMIERNISDDKIRSYMDNAKVMFIQWGGQRQVFYSDEGIAVITKDNEHGWIFKTTWSKIDFDDQTVKILEVINKYV
;
A
#
# COMPACT_ATOMS: atom_id res chain seq x y z
N MET A 1 -13.42 -1.43 -13.26
CA MET A 1 -13.46 -2.16 -11.96
C MET A 1 -13.04 -1.17 -10.88
N GLY A 2 -13.69 -1.14 -9.72
CA GLY A 2 -13.28 -0.31 -8.58
C GLY A 2 -11.86 -0.63 -8.09
N LEU A 3 -11.46 -0.11 -6.93
CA LEU A 3 -10.15 -0.45 -6.35
C LEU A 3 -10.08 -1.95 -6.08
N SER A 4 -8.99 -2.59 -6.52
CA SER A 4 -8.82 -4.04 -6.35
C SER A 4 -8.50 -4.40 -4.88
N PRO A 5 -8.80 -5.62 -4.41
CA PRO A 5 -8.38 -6.10 -3.09
C PRO A 5 -6.87 -5.97 -2.88
N GLN A 6 -6.08 -6.17 -3.94
CA GLN A 6 -4.63 -6.01 -3.93
C GLN A 6 -4.21 -4.54 -3.73
N TYR A 7 -4.95 -3.58 -4.30
CA TYR A 7 -4.72 -2.17 -4.03
C TYR A 7 -4.86 -1.88 -2.53
N TYR A 8 -5.93 -2.40 -1.89
CA TYR A 8 -6.13 -2.24 -0.45
C TYR A 8 -5.04 -2.91 0.40
N ASP A 9 -4.41 -3.98 -0.07
CA ASP A 9 -3.36 -4.67 0.68
C ASP A 9 -2.05 -3.87 0.77
N GLY A 10 -1.72 -3.05 -0.24
CA GLY A 10 -0.44 -2.31 -0.30
C GLY A 10 -0.53 -0.81 -0.08
N CYS A 11 -1.69 -0.20 -0.30
CA CYS A 11 -1.80 1.27 -0.29
C CYS A 11 -1.50 1.94 1.07
N THR A 12 -1.54 1.18 2.18
CA THR A 12 -1.28 1.70 3.53
C THR A 12 0.14 1.46 4.03
N ASP A 13 1.00 0.78 3.27
CA ASP A 13 2.27 0.25 3.77
C ASP A 13 3.24 1.34 4.22
N ASP A 14 3.35 2.45 3.48
CA ASP A 14 4.23 3.56 3.84
C ASP A 14 3.81 4.20 5.17
N VAL A 15 2.51 4.39 5.39
CA VAL A 15 2.00 4.93 6.65
C VAL A 15 2.18 3.93 7.79
N LEU A 16 1.92 2.64 7.55
CA LEU A 16 2.11 1.60 8.57
C LEU A 16 3.58 1.45 8.98
N ASN A 17 4.53 1.65 8.07
CA ASN A 17 5.96 1.69 8.41
C ASN A 17 6.28 2.81 9.40
N LEU A 18 5.74 4.02 9.19
CA LEU A 18 5.94 5.13 10.11
C LEU A 18 5.38 4.81 11.51
N TYR A 19 4.22 4.18 11.58
CA TYR A 19 3.63 3.77 12.86
C TYR A 19 4.37 2.61 13.52
N ALA A 20 4.94 1.68 12.75
CA ALA A 20 5.78 0.62 13.29
C ALA A 20 7.09 1.18 13.88
N GLU A 21 7.70 2.19 13.24
CA GLU A 21 8.85 2.90 13.79
C GLU A 21 8.51 3.64 15.08
N LEU A 22 7.36 4.31 15.12
CA LEU A 22 6.86 4.99 16.30
C LEU A 22 6.63 3.99 17.45
N GLU A 23 6.00 2.84 17.19
CA GLU A 23 5.76 1.78 18.18
C GLU A 23 7.09 1.28 18.78
N ASP A 24 8.08 0.99 17.94
CA ASP A 24 9.41 0.54 18.38
C ASP A 24 10.09 1.56 19.30
N ARG A 25 10.02 2.85 18.97
CA ARG A 25 10.55 3.93 19.82
C ARG A 25 9.83 4.00 21.16
N ILE A 26 8.51 3.96 21.15
CA ILE A 26 7.71 4.01 22.38
C ILE A 26 8.04 2.81 23.29
N ILE A 27 8.14 1.60 22.75
CA ILE A 27 8.53 0.41 23.52
C ILE A 27 9.94 0.61 24.11
N ALA A 28 10.89 1.08 23.31
CA ALA A 28 12.25 1.35 23.78
C ALA A 28 12.27 2.41 24.88
N ASP A 29 11.47 3.47 24.77
CA ASP A 29 11.40 4.53 25.78
C ASP A 29 10.78 4.04 27.09
N VAL A 30 9.71 3.26 27.02
CA VAL A 30 9.11 2.62 28.22
C VAL A 30 10.14 1.73 28.92
N VAL A 31 10.82 0.86 28.18
CA VAL A 31 11.85 -0.05 28.73
C VAL A 31 13.02 0.74 29.33
N ARG A 32 13.51 1.77 28.64
CA ARG A 32 14.57 2.67 29.13
C ARG A 32 14.19 3.29 30.47
N ARG A 33 12.95 3.78 30.60
CA ARG A 33 12.48 4.41 31.84
C ARG A 33 12.31 3.39 32.97
N ILE A 34 11.85 2.17 32.68
CA ILE A 34 11.80 1.06 33.64
C ILE A 34 13.21 0.79 34.21
N ILE A 35 14.22 0.64 33.34
CA ILE A 35 15.61 0.39 33.75
C ILE A 35 16.17 1.56 34.57
N LYS A 36 15.91 2.82 34.16
CA LYS A 36 16.39 4.03 34.85
C LYS A 36 15.71 4.30 36.20
N THR A 37 14.53 3.73 36.44
CA THR A 37 13.90 3.80 37.77
C THR A 37 14.75 3.09 38.80
N GLY A 38 15.56 2.10 38.40
CA GLY A 38 16.55 1.43 39.24
C GLY A 38 15.94 0.48 40.26
N ASP A 39 16.68 0.21 41.35
CA ASP A 39 16.27 -0.77 42.35
C ASP A 39 14.89 -0.49 42.91
N ILE A 40 14.05 -1.50 42.88
CA ILE A 40 12.69 -1.46 43.41
C ILE A 40 12.76 -1.58 44.92
N THR A 41 12.49 -0.47 45.61
CA THR A 41 12.48 -0.38 47.05
C THR A 41 11.22 0.32 47.54
N GLU A 42 10.79 0.07 48.78
CA GLU A 42 9.62 0.71 49.38
C GLU A 42 9.87 2.16 49.80
N THR A 43 10.96 2.77 49.37
CA THR A 43 11.34 4.11 49.79
C THR A 43 10.66 5.21 48.98
N ALA A 44 10.37 6.33 49.61
CA ALA A 44 9.91 7.55 48.97
C ALA A 44 10.83 7.97 47.80
N LYS A 45 12.14 7.69 47.91
CA LYS A 45 13.12 7.94 46.85
C LYS A 45 12.85 7.16 45.57
N TRP A 46 12.41 5.91 45.67
CA TRP A 46 12.01 5.12 44.48
C TRP A 46 10.72 5.68 43.83
N GLN A 47 9.71 6.05 44.66
CA GLN A 47 8.48 6.65 44.19
C GLN A 47 8.70 7.97 43.45
N ILE A 48 9.59 8.82 43.99
CA ILE A 48 9.99 10.09 43.36
C ILE A 48 10.68 9.81 42.01
N ARG A 49 11.61 8.83 41.93
CA ARG A 49 12.26 8.45 40.67
C ARG A 49 11.23 7.90 39.64
N GLN A 50 10.29 7.08 40.08
CA GLN A 50 9.20 6.59 39.23
C GLN A 50 8.39 7.75 38.63
N ALA A 51 7.98 8.72 39.45
CA ALA A 51 7.23 9.88 38.99
C ALA A 51 8.03 10.75 38.00
N GLN A 52 9.32 10.98 38.27
CA GLN A 52 10.21 11.71 37.36
C GLN A 52 10.38 11.01 36.03
N GLN A 53 10.61 9.69 36.01
CA GLN A 53 10.76 8.93 34.77
C GLN A 53 9.45 8.89 33.97
N MET A 54 8.30 8.88 34.65
CA MET A 54 6.98 8.96 34.01
C MET A 54 6.77 10.29 33.26
N GLY A 55 7.13 11.42 33.86
CA GLY A 55 7.06 12.74 33.23
C GLY A 55 7.95 12.81 31.98
N LEU A 56 9.22 12.41 32.14
CA LEU A 56 10.18 12.37 31.02
C LEU A 56 9.73 11.41 29.88
N LEU A 57 9.11 10.27 30.22
CA LEU A 57 8.55 9.36 29.24
C LEU A 57 7.44 10.02 28.39
N TYR A 58 6.54 10.74 29.05
CA TYR A 58 5.47 11.44 28.37
C TYR A 58 6.01 12.47 27.38
N ASP A 59 6.99 13.27 27.80
CA ASP A 59 7.61 14.29 26.97
C ASP A 59 8.32 13.68 25.74
N ASP A 60 9.05 12.57 25.92
CA ASP A 60 9.71 11.85 24.83
C ASP A 60 8.69 11.31 23.81
N ILE A 61 7.61 10.68 24.31
CA ILE A 61 6.54 10.14 23.43
C ILE A 61 5.84 11.28 22.67
N ILE A 62 5.52 12.40 23.30
CA ILE A 62 4.90 13.55 22.63
C ILE A 62 5.82 14.12 21.55
N LYS A 63 7.12 14.19 21.81
CA LYS A 63 8.12 14.64 20.83
C LYS A 63 8.18 13.70 19.62
N ASP A 64 8.23 12.39 19.86
CA ASP A 64 8.23 11.38 18.80
C ASP A 64 6.93 11.44 17.97
N ILE A 65 5.77 11.50 18.62
CA ILE A 65 4.48 11.68 17.94
C ILE A 65 4.50 12.92 17.05
N SER A 66 4.95 14.06 17.56
CA SER A 66 5.04 15.31 16.80
C SER A 66 5.94 15.16 15.57
N GLN A 67 7.08 14.49 15.71
CA GLN A 67 8.01 14.24 14.59
C GLN A 67 7.40 13.36 13.50
N TYR A 68 6.61 12.34 13.87
CA TYR A 68 5.99 11.42 12.92
C TYR A 68 4.69 11.97 12.32
N THR A 69 3.97 12.86 13.00
CA THR A 69 2.67 13.38 12.55
C THR A 69 2.77 14.08 11.19
N SER A 70 3.73 14.96 10.99
CA SER A 70 3.88 15.70 9.72
C SER A 70 4.24 14.78 8.54
N LYS A 71 5.09 13.78 8.77
CA LYS A 71 5.42 12.77 7.74
C LYS A 71 4.21 11.93 7.39
N THR A 72 3.47 11.48 8.40
CA THR A 72 2.23 10.71 8.24
C THR A 72 1.19 11.49 7.46
N GLU A 73 0.99 12.78 7.76
CA GLU A 73 0.03 13.63 7.06
C GLU A 73 0.30 13.71 5.55
N SER A 74 1.56 13.87 5.16
CA SER A 74 1.97 13.90 3.75
C SER A 74 1.69 12.58 3.04
N GLU A 75 2.04 11.45 3.65
CA GLU A 75 1.82 10.13 3.03
C GLU A 75 0.32 9.77 2.99
N VAL A 76 -0.46 10.09 4.01
CA VAL A 76 -1.92 9.90 4.00
C VAL A 76 -2.57 10.73 2.90
N LYS A 77 -2.18 12.00 2.74
CA LYS A 77 -2.71 12.85 1.67
C LYS A 77 -2.45 12.22 0.29
N LYS A 78 -1.22 11.86 0.01
CA LYS A 78 -0.82 11.21 -1.25
C LYS A 78 -1.58 9.91 -1.52
N MET A 79 -1.78 9.11 -0.48
CA MET A 79 -2.52 7.86 -0.55
C MET A 79 -3.99 8.08 -0.96
N PHE A 80 -4.66 9.08 -0.37
CA PHE A 80 -6.04 9.43 -0.72
C PHE A 80 -6.16 10.01 -2.13
N GLU A 81 -5.24 10.90 -2.52
CA GLU A 81 -5.19 11.45 -3.87
C GLU A 81 -5.03 10.36 -4.93
N ASN A 82 -4.11 9.42 -4.72
CA ASN A 82 -3.90 8.28 -5.62
C ASN A 82 -5.14 7.38 -5.70
N ALA A 83 -5.80 7.09 -4.58
CA ALA A 83 -7.02 6.30 -4.56
C ALA A 83 -8.16 6.95 -5.34
N GLY A 84 -8.35 8.27 -5.18
CA GLY A 84 -9.36 9.02 -5.91
C GLY A 84 -9.13 9.02 -7.42
N VAL A 85 -7.89 9.27 -7.85
CA VAL A 85 -7.51 9.24 -9.27
C VAL A 85 -7.71 7.85 -9.87
N GLU A 86 -7.27 6.79 -9.17
CA GLU A 86 -7.42 5.41 -9.64
C GLU A 86 -8.89 5.00 -9.76
N THR A 87 -9.72 5.41 -8.80
CA THR A 87 -11.18 5.16 -8.84
C THR A 87 -11.82 5.78 -10.07
N VAL A 88 -11.61 7.08 -10.30
CA VAL A 88 -12.19 7.79 -11.45
C VAL A 88 -11.69 7.23 -12.77
N ASN A 89 -10.42 6.89 -12.88
CA ASN A 89 -9.85 6.29 -14.09
C ASN A 89 -10.47 4.92 -14.40
N ASN A 90 -10.73 4.11 -13.38
CA ASN A 90 -11.36 2.80 -13.55
C ASN A 90 -12.82 2.93 -14.00
N ASP A 91 -13.58 3.85 -13.40
CA ASP A 91 -14.97 4.11 -13.73
C ASP A 91 -15.11 4.72 -15.14
N ASN A 92 -14.24 5.66 -15.49
CA ASN A 92 -14.24 6.32 -16.80
C ASN A 92 -14.13 5.32 -17.97
N ARG A 93 -13.41 4.20 -17.78
CA ARG A 93 -13.36 3.13 -18.81
C ARG A 93 -14.73 2.57 -19.10
N ILE A 94 -15.60 2.47 -18.10
CA ILE A 94 -16.97 1.95 -18.24
C ILE A 94 -17.89 3.05 -18.78
N HIS A 95 -17.77 4.28 -18.27
CA HIS A 95 -18.54 5.43 -18.74
C HIS A 95 -18.29 5.73 -20.23
N LEU A 96 -17.02 5.60 -20.69
CA LEU A 96 -16.67 5.74 -22.11
C LEU A 96 -17.36 4.71 -23.00
N LEU A 97 -17.46 3.43 -22.56
CA LEU A 97 -18.18 2.39 -23.31
C LEU A 97 -19.68 2.69 -23.42
N ALA A 98 -20.24 3.43 -22.47
CA ALA A 98 -21.61 3.90 -22.47
C ALA A 98 -21.82 5.22 -23.25
N GLY A 99 -20.77 5.76 -23.88
CA GLY A 99 -20.83 6.99 -24.67
C GLY A 99 -20.69 8.29 -23.87
N ASN A 100 -20.33 8.20 -22.58
CA ASN A 100 -20.10 9.37 -21.75
C ASN A 100 -18.65 9.89 -21.93
N SER A 101 -18.44 11.19 -21.73
CA SER A 101 -17.10 11.78 -21.68
C SER A 101 -16.40 11.42 -20.37
N PRO A 102 -15.08 11.15 -20.38
CA PRO A 102 -14.33 10.89 -19.16
C PRO A 102 -14.29 12.14 -18.28
N LEU A 103 -14.44 11.97 -16.98
CA LEU A 103 -14.31 13.04 -16.00
C LEU A 103 -12.90 13.01 -15.37
N ASP A 104 -12.35 14.16 -15.05
CA ASP A 104 -11.12 14.27 -14.25
C ASP A 104 -11.49 14.70 -12.82
N ILE A 105 -11.07 13.93 -11.83
CA ILE A 105 -11.32 14.24 -10.41
C ILE A 105 -10.86 15.66 -10.05
N ARG A 106 -9.77 16.15 -10.68
CA ARG A 106 -9.21 17.47 -10.43
C ARG A 106 -10.09 18.61 -10.94
N GLN A 107 -11.00 18.30 -11.88
CA GLN A 107 -11.93 19.27 -12.46
C GLN A 107 -13.34 19.15 -11.86
N SER A 108 -13.59 18.13 -11.02
CA SER A 108 -14.87 17.94 -10.36
C SER A 108 -14.81 18.45 -8.91
N GLU A 109 -15.42 19.58 -8.65
CA GLU A 109 -15.48 20.17 -7.30
C GLU A 109 -16.13 19.22 -6.29
N SER A 110 -17.22 18.53 -6.68
CA SER A 110 -17.94 17.60 -5.81
C SER A 110 -17.08 16.40 -5.42
N MET A 111 -16.33 15.80 -6.37
CA MET A 111 -15.43 14.69 -6.06
C MET A 111 -14.25 15.13 -5.19
N LEU A 112 -13.69 16.33 -5.43
CA LEU A 112 -12.63 16.89 -4.59
C LEU A 112 -13.11 17.20 -3.18
N GLN A 113 -14.35 17.67 -3.01
CA GLN A 113 -14.95 17.88 -1.70
C GLN A 113 -15.11 16.56 -0.93
N ILE A 114 -15.59 15.51 -1.58
CA ILE A 114 -15.69 14.17 -1.00
C ILE A 114 -14.31 13.69 -0.53
N LEU A 115 -13.32 13.72 -1.42
CA LEU A 115 -11.96 13.28 -1.12
C LEU A 115 -11.37 14.03 0.08
N ASN A 116 -11.50 15.34 0.09
CA ASN A 116 -10.98 16.19 1.15
C ASN A 116 -11.73 15.99 2.49
N ALA A 117 -13.04 15.76 2.46
CA ALA A 117 -13.82 15.51 3.68
C ALA A 117 -13.37 14.20 4.34
N VAL A 118 -13.29 13.11 3.59
CA VAL A 118 -12.85 11.80 4.11
C VAL A 118 -11.39 11.85 4.56
N TYR A 119 -10.51 12.49 3.80
CA TYR A 119 -9.10 12.69 4.18
C TYR A 119 -8.98 13.40 5.53
N LYS A 120 -9.67 14.53 5.73
CA LYS A 120 -9.63 15.30 6.98
C LYS A 120 -10.16 14.50 8.16
N GLU A 121 -11.24 13.76 7.97
CA GLU A 121 -11.81 12.89 9.00
C GLU A 121 -10.80 11.82 9.43
N ARG A 122 -10.18 11.12 8.47
CA ARG A 122 -9.19 10.08 8.78
C ARG A 122 -7.91 10.65 9.40
N LEU A 123 -7.47 11.82 8.98
CA LEU A 123 -6.33 12.49 9.61
C LEU A 123 -6.63 12.84 11.08
N THR A 124 -7.84 13.27 11.38
CA THR A 124 -8.29 13.53 12.76
C THR A 124 -8.30 12.25 13.59
N ASP A 125 -8.81 11.15 13.03
CA ASP A 125 -8.77 9.84 13.69
C ASP A 125 -7.33 9.43 14.03
N LEU A 126 -6.40 9.55 13.08
CA LEU A 126 -4.99 9.22 13.30
C LEU A 126 -4.35 10.07 14.41
N LYS A 127 -4.67 11.37 14.46
CA LYS A 127 -4.21 12.26 15.55
C LYS A 127 -4.77 11.83 16.91
N ASN A 128 -6.03 11.42 16.96
CA ASN A 128 -6.65 10.90 18.19
C ASN A 128 -6.03 9.56 18.62
N LEU A 129 -5.79 8.64 17.67
CA LEU A 129 -5.14 7.37 17.96
C LEU A 129 -3.74 7.58 18.54
N THR A 130 -2.94 8.48 18.00
CA THR A 130 -1.60 8.79 18.52
C THR A 130 -1.63 9.47 19.89
N GLY A 131 -2.56 10.40 20.12
CA GLY A 131 -2.76 11.03 21.43
C GLY A 131 -3.13 10.00 22.52
N THR A 132 -4.04 9.09 22.20
CA THR A 132 -4.44 7.99 23.11
C THR A 132 -3.24 7.06 23.40
N THR A 133 -2.37 6.82 22.42
CA THR A 133 -1.17 5.99 22.59
C THR A 133 -0.21 6.55 23.62
N ALA A 134 -0.02 7.87 23.70
CA ALA A 134 0.83 8.48 24.72
C ALA A 134 0.31 8.18 26.14
N ILE A 135 -0.99 8.32 26.35
CA ILE A 135 -1.63 8.06 27.66
C ILE A 135 -1.55 6.58 28.02
N THR A 136 -1.85 5.67 27.07
CA THR A 136 -1.80 4.23 27.33
C THR A 136 -0.39 3.73 27.58
N SER A 137 0.63 4.31 26.95
CA SER A 137 2.04 3.98 27.19
C SER A 137 2.51 4.43 28.58
N GLN A 138 2.07 5.60 29.03
CA GLN A 138 2.30 6.08 30.39
C GLN A 138 1.65 5.15 31.42
N THR A 139 0.41 4.75 31.18
CA THR A 139 -0.33 3.79 32.04
C THR A 139 0.38 2.43 32.07
N ALA A 140 0.88 1.94 30.94
CA ALA A 140 1.64 0.70 30.86
C ALA A 140 2.94 0.77 31.67
N TYR A 141 3.67 1.90 31.63
CA TYR A 141 4.86 2.11 32.45
C TYR A 141 4.54 2.06 33.95
N ILE A 142 3.48 2.75 34.40
CA ILE A 142 3.04 2.76 35.80
C ILE A 142 2.67 1.33 36.24
N GLY A 143 1.86 0.65 35.41
CA GLY A 143 1.45 -0.74 35.66
C GLY A 143 2.63 -1.68 35.78
N ALA A 144 3.61 -1.60 34.87
CA ALA A 144 4.82 -2.39 34.89
C ALA A 144 5.64 -2.14 36.17
N CYS A 145 5.84 -0.88 36.57
CA CYS A 145 6.54 -0.54 37.81
C CYS A 145 5.83 -1.08 39.05
N ASN A 146 4.49 -0.96 39.11
CA ASN A 146 3.71 -1.49 40.22
C ASN A 146 3.75 -3.02 40.27
N SER A 147 3.63 -3.71 39.14
CA SER A 147 3.75 -5.17 39.06
C SER A 147 5.12 -5.63 39.53
N ALA A 148 6.20 -4.97 39.08
CA ALA A 148 7.54 -5.30 39.51
C ALA A 148 7.73 -5.09 41.04
N PHE A 149 7.20 -4.00 41.57
CA PHE A 149 7.19 -3.75 43.01
C PHE A 149 6.48 -4.88 43.78
N MET A 150 5.31 -5.27 43.36
CA MET A 150 4.53 -6.37 43.99
C MET A 150 5.29 -7.70 43.93
N MET A 151 5.90 -8.03 42.77
CA MET A 151 6.70 -9.26 42.60
C MET A 151 7.88 -9.31 43.56
N VAL A 152 8.65 -8.21 43.69
CA VAL A 152 9.81 -8.14 44.57
C VAL A 152 9.39 -8.11 46.04
N SER A 153 8.39 -7.30 46.42
CA SER A 153 7.89 -7.18 47.78
C SER A 153 7.27 -8.47 48.31
N SER A 154 6.73 -9.32 47.43
CA SER A 154 6.22 -10.64 47.83
C SER A 154 7.33 -11.61 48.26
N GLY A 155 8.59 -11.32 47.93
CA GLY A 155 9.73 -12.20 48.14
C GLY A 155 9.76 -13.45 47.21
N ALA A 156 8.78 -13.60 46.31
CA ALA A 156 8.68 -14.73 45.41
C ALA A 156 9.59 -14.60 44.16
N PHE A 157 9.97 -13.36 43.80
CA PHE A 157 10.76 -13.06 42.61
C PHE A 157 11.99 -12.22 42.99
N SER A 158 13.12 -12.55 42.36
CA SER A 158 14.27 -11.65 42.41
C SER A 158 13.99 -10.40 41.57
N TYR A 159 14.72 -9.33 41.85
CA TYR A 159 14.66 -8.09 41.07
C TYR A 159 14.84 -8.35 39.55
N GLN A 160 15.82 -9.19 39.20
CA GLN A 160 16.11 -9.54 37.80
C GLN A 160 14.94 -10.29 37.13
N GLN A 161 14.30 -11.22 37.87
CA GLN A 161 13.14 -11.95 37.36
C GLN A 161 11.94 -11.01 37.17
N ALA A 162 11.67 -10.14 38.16
CA ALA A 162 10.59 -9.15 38.07
C ALA A 162 10.78 -8.24 36.86
N LEU A 163 11.98 -7.66 36.68
CA LEU A 163 12.24 -6.79 35.53
C LEU A 163 12.12 -7.52 34.19
N ARG A 164 12.62 -8.74 34.10
CA ARG A 164 12.45 -9.54 32.87
C ARG A 164 10.97 -9.73 32.54
N THR A 165 10.15 -10.11 33.53
CA THR A 165 8.73 -10.38 33.34
C THR A 165 7.99 -9.13 32.87
N ILE A 166 8.18 -7.98 33.53
CA ILE A 166 7.48 -6.76 33.16
C ILE A 166 7.93 -6.20 31.79
N ILE A 167 9.20 -6.35 31.44
CA ILE A 167 9.70 -5.91 30.12
C ILE A 167 9.12 -6.81 29.02
N GLN A 168 8.98 -8.12 29.29
CA GLN A 168 8.28 -9.01 28.39
C GLN A 168 6.80 -8.62 28.21
N GLU A 169 6.08 -8.36 29.31
CA GLU A 169 4.69 -7.91 29.28
C GLU A 169 4.49 -6.60 28.50
N VAL A 170 5.37 -5.62 28.70
CA VAL A 170 5.38 -4.36 27.93
C VAL A 170 5.57 -4.62 26.45
N ALA A 171 6.49 -5.51 26.08
CA ALA A 171 6.75 -5.85 24.69
C ALA A 171 5.60 -6.63 24.04
N GLU A 172 5.03 -7.63 24.73
CA GLU A 172 3.88 -8.41 24.26
C GLU A 172 2.64 -7.54 24.07
N ASN A 173 2.40 -6.63 25.01
CA ASN A 173 1.30 -5.68 24.92
C ASN A 173 1.53 -4.61 23.85
N GLY A 174 2.77 -4.22 23.58
CA GLY A 174 3.11 -3.17 22.61
C GLY A 174 2.39 -1.85 22.92
N THR A 175 2.19 -1.03 21.91
CA THR A 175 1.34 0.15 21.99
C THR A 175 -0.12 -0.22 21.69
N THR A 176 -1.04 0.17 22.58
CA THR A 176 -2.47 -0.10 22.42
C THR A 176 -3.27 1.20 22.37
N VAL A 177 -4.36 1.14 21.62
CA VAL A 177 -5.39 2.18 21.56
C VAL A 177 -6.62 1.64 22.25
N THR A 178 -7.09 2.32 23.29
CA THR A 178 -8.33 1.96 24.00
C THR A 178 -9.45 2.89 23.55
N TYR A 179 -10.53 2.29 23.07
CA TYR A 179 -11.73 3.01 22.63
C TYR A 179 -12.68 3.30 23.82
N PRO A 180 -13.56 4.31 23.70
CA PRO A 180 -14.56 4.59 24.75
C PRO A 180 -15.46 3.40 25.10
N SER A 181 -15.61 2.42 24.19
CA SER A 181 -16.33 1.17 24.44
C SER A 181 -15.61 0.18 25.35
N GLY A 182 -14.37 0.49 25.76
CA GLY A 182 -13.49 -0.43 26.47
C GLY A 182 -12.73 -1.43 25.57
N HIS A 183 -13.03 -1.47 24.27
CA HIS A 183 -12.26 -2.27 23.32
C HIS A 183 -10.85 -1.70 23.15
N ALA A 184 -9.87 -2.58 23.03
CA ALA A 184 -8.47 -2.19 22.78
C ALA A 184 -7.92 -2.89 21.55
N ASP A 185 -7.24 -2.14 20.69
CA ASP A 185 -6.49 -2.64 19.53
C ASP A 185 -5.02 -2.30 19.66
N LYS A 186 -4.16 -3.07 19.01
CA LYS A 186 -2.79 -2.65 18.74
C LYS A 186 -2.81 -1.43 17.80
N LEU A 187 -1.85 -0.52 17.99
CA LEU A 187 -1.78 0.73 17.23
C LEU A 187 -1.75 0.49 15.70
N ASP A 188 -0.93 -0.45 15.24
CA ASP A 188 -0.84 -0.84 13.82
C ASP A 188 -2.17 -1.35 13.25
N VAL A 189 -2.94 -2.11 14.05
CA VAL A 189 -4.27 -2.61 13.66
C VAL A 189 -5.29 -1.48 13.58
N ALA A 190 -5.29 -0.58 14.57
CA ALA A 190 -6.19 0.57 14.61
C ALA A 190 -5.96 1.52 13.44
N VAL A 191 -4.69 1.86 13.18
CA VAL A 191 -4.26 2.73 12.07
C VAL A 191 -4.64 2.10 10.72
N ARG A 192 -4.27 0.84 10.50
CA ARG A 192 -4.60 0.13 9.25
C ARG A 192 -6.10 0.11 9.00
N ARG A 193 -6.90 -0.17 10.02
CA ARG A 193 -8.36 -0.21 9.89
C ARG A 193 -8.92 1.17 9.54
N SER A 194 -8.48 2.24 10.21
CA SER A 194 -8.92 3.61 9.91
C SER A 194 -8.61 4.01 8.47
N LEU A 195 -7.39 3.76 8.01
CA LEU A 195 -6.95 4.10 6.66
C LEU A 195 -7.70 3.31 5.58
N LEU A 196 -7.78 1.98 5.71
CA LEU A 196 -8.48 1.14 4.72
C LEU A 196 -9.97 1.45 4.64
N THR A 197 -10.61 1.71 5.78
CA THR A 197 -12.01 2.12 5.81
C THR A 197 -12.19 3.47 5.13
N GLY A 198 -11.29 4.43 5.39
CA GLY A 198 -11.32 5.74 4.76
C GLY A 198 -11.10 5.71 3.26
N ILE A 199 -10.07 5.00 2.78
CA ILE A 199 -9.81 4.84 1.34
C ILE A 199 -11.02 4.23 0.63
N GLY A 200 -11.55 3.13 1.19
CA GLY A 200 -12.72 2.50 0.61
C GLY A 200 -13.97 3.38 0.65
N LEU A 201 -14.14 4.21 1.68
CA LEU A 201 -15.23 5.18 1.75
C LEU A 201 -15.07 6.25 0.66
N ALA A 202 -13.89 6.83 0.53
CA ALA A 202 -13.60 7.84 -0.49
C ALA A 202 -13.80 7.27 -1.91
N SER A 203 -13.25 6.08 -2.20
CA SER A 203 -13.42 5.41 -3.50
C SER A 203 -14.89 5.23 -3.84
N ARG A 204 -15.66 4.65 -2.93
CA ARG A 204 -17.10 4.37 -3.17
C ARG A 204 -17.92 5.65 -3.36
N GLN A 205 -17.69 6.68 -2.56
CA GLN A 205 -18.42 7.94 -2.69
C GLN A 205 -18.03 8.70 -3.97
N ILE A 206 -16.75 8.65 -4.36
CA ILE A 206 -16.28 9.23 -5.63
C ILE A 206 -16.89 8.48 -6.81
N SER A 207 -16.89 7.14 -6.79
CA SER A 207 -17.50 6.32 -7.84
C SER A 207 -19.02 6.55 -7.94
N GLU A 208 -19.72 6.71 -6.81
CA GLU A 208 -21.14 7.06 -6.77
C GLU A 208 -21.38 8.44 -7.40
N GLU A 209 -20.59 9.44 -7.05
CA GLU A 209 -20.71 10.80 -7.61
C GLU A 209 -20.36 10.82 -9.11
N ASN A 210 -19.30 10.10 -9.53
CA ASN A 210 -18.94 9.95 -10.94
C ASN A 210 -20.10 9.33 -11.74
N SER A 211 -20.70 8.26 -11.18
CA SER A 211 -21.87 7.60 -11.79
C SER A 211 -23.07 8.52 -11.86
N ARG A 212 -23.35 9.30 -10.83
CA ARG A 212 -24.43 10.30 -10.81
C ARG A 212 -24.24 11.36 -11.91
N LEU A 213 -23.02 11.86 -12.07
CA LEU A 213 -22.71 12.86 -13.11
C LEU A 213 -22.84 12.29 -14.52
N CYS A 214 -22.61 10.98 -14.70
CA CYS A 214 -22.77 10.25 -15.96
C CYS A 214 -24.17 9.63 -16.13
N GLY A 215 -25.13 9.88 -15.24
CA GLY A 215 -26.49 9.34 -15.30
C GLY A 215 -26.58 7.82 -15.12
N CYS A 216 -25.61 7.20 -14.40
CA CYS A 216 -25.58 5.77 -14.13
C CYS A 216 -26.14 5.48 -12.73
N ASP A 217 -27.21 4.67 -12.66
CA ASP A 217 -27.87 4.28 -11.39
C ASP A 217 -27.37 2.94 -10.85
N LEU A 218 -26.82 2.08 -11.69
CA LEU A 218 -26.47 0.72 -11.30
C LEU A 218 -24.96 0.58 -11.07
N MET A 219 -24.62 -0.12 -9.99
CA MET A 219 -23.25 -0.41 -9.62
C MET A 219 -23.05 -1.91 -9.45
N GLU A 220 -22.00 -2.49 -10.03
CA GLU A 220 -21.62 -3.87 -9.76
C GLU A 220 -20.59 -3.91 -8.62
N ILE A 221 -20.85 -4.72 -7.61
CA ILE A 221 -19.93 -4.90 -6.48
C ILE A 221 -18.80 -5.84 -6.89
N SER A 222 -17.55 -5.49 -6.58
CA SER A 222 -16.42 -6.39 -6.79
C SER A 222 -16.56 -7.67 -5.93
N ALA A 223 -16.05 -8.79 -6.44
CA ALA A 223 -15.98 -10.03 -5.70
C ALA A 223 -14.53 -10.53 -5.63
N HIS A 224 -14.18 -11.14 -4.52
CA HIS A 224 -12.85 -11.71 -4.31
C HIS A 224 -12.90 -12.92 -3.37
N SER A 225 -11.95 -13.81 -3.51
CA SER A 225 -11.72 -14.89 -2.56
C SER A 225 -11.25 -14.35 -1.21
N GLY A 226 -11.48 -15.10 -0.15
CA GLY A 226 -11.15 -14.65 1.21
C GLY A 226 -12.06 -13.54 1.75
N ALA A 227 -13.19 -13.27 1.09
CA ALA A 227 -14.24 -12.40 1.62
C ALA A 227 -14.83 -13.01 2.90
N ARG A 228 -15.25 -12.14 3.81
CA ARG A 228 -15.95 -12.54 5.03
C ARG A 228 -17.27 -13.25 4.66
N PRO A 229 -17.66 -14.34 5.36
CA PRO A 229 -18.84 -15.13 4.97
C PRO A 229 -20.14 -14.32 4.85
N THR A 230 -20.32 -13.28 5.68
CA THR A 230 -21.47 -12.38 5.60
C THR A 230 -21.52 -11.53 4.34
N HIS A 231 -20.40 -11.39 3.62
CA HIS A 231 -20.30 -10.64 2.36
C HIS A 231 -20.57 -11.51 1.12
N ALA A 232 -20.57 -12.84 1.28
CA ALA A 232 -20.78 -13.77 0.19
C ALA A 232 -22.13 -13.60 -0.53
N ALA A 233 -23.15 -13.16 0.20
CA ALA A 233 -24.50 -13.02 -0.32
C ALA A 233 -24.64 -11.90 -1.36
N TRP A 234 -23.84 -10.84 -1.26
CA TRP A 234 -23.98 -9.65 -2.10
C TRP A 234 -22.74 -9.31 -2.94
N GLN A 235 -21.57 -9.97 -2.72
CA GLN A 235 -20.44 -9.75 -3.60
C GLN A 235 -20.75 -10.17 -5.05
N GLY A 236 -20.26 -9.39 -6.02
CA GLY A 236 -20.54 -9.61 -7.44
C GLY A 236 -21.99 -9.35 -7.85
N GLN A 237 -22.84 -8.80 -6.97
CA GLN A 237 -24.20 -8.42 -7.30
C GLN A 237 -24.29 -6.98 -7.79
N ILE A 238 -25.39 -6.66 -8.47
CA ILE A 238 -25.68 -5.31 -8.95
C ILE A 238 -26.58 -4.63 -7.94
N VAL A 239 -26.23 -3.39 -7.60
CA VAL A 239 -26.92 -2.52 -6.65
C VAL A 239 -27.45 -1.30 -7.40
N SER A 240 -28.68 -0.90 -7.14
CA SER A 240 -29.23 0.37 -7.60
C SER A 240 -29.01 1.45 -6.55
N LEU A 241 -28.45 2.57 -6.94
CA LEU A 241 -28.22 3.74 -6.08
C LEU A 241 -29.54 4.41 -5.69
N SER A 242 -30.53 4.40 -6.61
CA SER A 242 -31.87 4.97 -6.39
C SER A 242 -32.86 4.00 -5.74
N GLY A 243 -32.50 2.71 -5.58
CA GLY A 243 -33.41 1.65 -5.09
C GLY A 243 -34.37 1.10 -6.15
N ARG A 244 -33.96 1.07 -7.42
CA ARG A 244 -34.74 0.52 -8.54
C ARG A 244 -35.14 -0.94 -8.28
N LYS A 245 -36.41 -1.27 -8.45
CA LYS A 245 -36.96 -2.62 -8.26
C LYS A 245 -36.26 -3.64 -9.17
N GLY A 246 -35.91 -4.79 -8.61
CA GLY A 246 -35.21 -5.89 -9.32
C GLY A 246 -33.71 -5.93 -9.08
N TYR A 247 -33.16 -4.95 -8.39
CA TYR A 247 -31.76 -4.88 -7.97
C TYR A 247 -31.66 -4.77 -6.45
N LEU A 248 -30.50 -5.09 -5.88
CA LEU A 248 -30.22 -4.82 -4.47
C LEU A 248 -30.20 -3.31 -4.22
N SER A 249 -30.61 -2.90 -3.04
CA SER A 249 -30.47 -1.52 -2.55
C SER A 249 -29.23 -1.37 -1.66
N LYS A 250 -28.85 -0.14 -1.34
CA LYS A 250 -27.79 0.16 -0.38
C LYS A 250 -28.05 -0.46 1.01
N SER A 251 -29.33 -0.54 1.43
CA SER A 251 -29.70 -1.16 2.70
C SER A 251 -29.53 -2.68 2.69
N ASP A 252 -29.80 -3.36 1.57
CA ASP A 252 -29.67 -4.82 1.46
C ASP A 252 -28.23 -5.30 1.61
N ILE A 253 -27.27 -4.47 1.27
CA ILE A 253 -25.83 -4.74 1.41
C ILE A 253 -25.24 -4.15 2.70
N GLY A 254 -26.07 -3.53 3.55
CA GLY A 254 -25.64 -2.89 4.79
C GLY A 254 -24.68 -1.72 4.60
N TYR A 255 -24.76 -0.99 3.47
CA TYR A 255 -23.90 0.18 3.21
C TYR A 255 -24.05 1.23 4.32
N GLY A 256 -22.91 1.70 4.82
CA GLY A 256 -22.85 2.64 5.96
C GLY A 256 -22.82 1.97 7.34
N THR A 257 -22.90 0.62 7.41
CA THR A 257 -22.76 -0.11 8.67
C THR A 257 -21.37 -0.73 8.83
N GLY A 258 -20.90 -0.91 10.05
CA GLY A 258 -19.58 -1.48 10.31
C GLY A 258 -19.38 -2.92 9.81
N ALA A 259 -20.46 -3.72 9.74
CA ALA A 259 -20.43 -5.12 9.29
C ALA A 259 -20.77 -5.29 7.81
N GLY A 260 -21.35 -4.28 7.15
CA GLY A 260 -21.82 -4.33 5.77
C GLY A 260 -20.78 -3.92 4.73
N PHE A 261 -21.28 -3.59 3.55
CA PHE A 261 -20.48 -3.11 2.42
C PHE A 261 -19.78 -1.79 2.77
N GLY A 262 -18.49 -1.77 2.61
CA GLY A 262 -17.66 -0.62 2.98
C GLY A 262 -17.40 -0.45 4.47
N GLY A 263 -17.86 -1.37 5.32
CA GLY A 263 -17.58 -1.37 6.75
C GLY A 263 -16.14 -1.80 7.11
N TRP A 264 -15.93 -2.20 8.36
CA TRP A 264 -14.61 -2.50 8.90
C TRP A 264 -13.86 -3.59 8.10
N ASN A 265 -12.67 -3.24 7.61
CA ASN A 265 -11.81 -4.12 6.82
C ASN A 265 -12.49 -4.70 5.56
N CYS A 266 -13.56 -4.10 5.07
CA CYS A 266 -14.16 -4.49 3.81
C CYS A 266 -13.23 -4.09 2.66
N ARG A 267 -12.96 -5.04 1.75
CA ARG A 267 -12.12 -4.85 0.54
C ARG A 267 -12.93 -4.83 -0.73
N HIS A 268 -14.25 -4.91 -0.61
CA HIS A 268 -15.14 -4.77 -1.74
C HIS A 268 -15.27 -3.31 -2.12
N ASP A 269 -15.31 -3.07 -3.40
CA ASP A 269 -15.61 -1.78 -4.00
C ASP A 269 -16.72 -1.98 -5.02
N TRP A 270 -17.26 -0.92 -5.59
CA TRP A 270 -18.21 -0.98 -6.67
C TRP A 270 -17.76 -0.14 -7.86
N TYR A 271 -18.38 -0.34 -9.00
CA TYR A 271 -18.08 0.38 -10.23
C TYR A 271 -19.34 0.45 -11.09
N PRO A 272 -19.43 1.43 -12.02
CA PRO A 272 -20.62 1.64 -12.85
C PRO A 272 -21.01 0.39 -13.62
N TYR A 273 -22.31 0.16 -13.75
CA TYR A 273 -22.87 -0.90 -14.57
C TYR A 273 -24.00 -0.34 -15.43
N TYR A 274 -23.88 -0.48 -16.74
CA TYR A 274 -24.89 -0.06 -17.71
C TYR A 274 -25.62 -1.26 -18.29
N GLU A 275 -26.92 -1.33 -18.04
CA GLU A 275 -27.78 -2.40 -18.56
C GLU A 275 -27.78 -2.43 -20.09
N GLY A 276 -27.56 -3.59 -20.69
CA GLY A 276 -27.48 -3.73 -22.16
C GLY A 276 -26.12 -3.34 -22.78
N ILE A 277 -25.21 -2.69 -22.00
CA ILE A 277 -23.87 -2.29 -22.45
C ILE A 277 -22.79 -3.06 -21.67
N SER A 278 -22.87 -3.04 -20.33
CA SER A 278 -21.96 -3.76 -19.46
C SER A 278 -22.29 -5.25 -19.41
N SER A 279 -21.27 -6.09 -19.44
CA SER A 279 -21.41 -7.51 -19.08
C SER A 279 -21.06 -7.70 -17.59
N ARG A 280 -21.74 -8.62 -16.91
CA ARG A 280 -21.38 -8.97 -15.53
C ARG A 280 -19.97 -9.56 -15.47
N ASN A 281 -19.17 -9.09 -14.52
CA ASN A 281 -17.80 -9.58 -14.37
C ASN A 281 -17.73 -10.94 -13.66
N TYR A 282 -18.79 -11.33 -12.95
CA TYR A 282 -18.82 -12.58 -12.17
C TYR A 282 -20.04 -13.41 -12.54
N SER A 283 -19.80 -14.63 -13.03
CA SER A 283 -20.85 -15.64 -13.18
C SER A 283 -21.22 -16.25 -11.82
N LYS A 284 -22.37 -16.91 -11.72
CA LYS A 284 -22.76 -17.65 -10.51
C LYS A 284 -21.70 -18.69 -10.13
N LYS A 285 -21.11 -19.38 -11.11
CA LYS A 285 -20.07 -20.37 -10.91
C LYS A 285 -18.78 -19.73 -10.34
N ASP A 286 -18.42 -18.52 -10.80
CA ASP A 286 -17.26 -17.81 -10.25
C ASP A 286 -17.47 -17.44 -8.79
N LEU A 287 -18.67 -16.95 -8.43
CA LEU A 287 -19.01 -16.61 -7.05
C LEU A 287 -19.04 -17.84 -6.12
N GLU A 288 -19.56 -18.96 -6.59
CA GLU A 288 -19.51 -20.23 -5.87
C GLU A 288 -18.06 -20.66 -5.61
N LYS A 289 -17.20 -20.56 -6.62
CA LYS A 289 -15.76 -20.89 -6.48
C LYS A 289 -15.03 -19.97 -5.51
N LEU A 290 -15.32 -18.66 -5.53
CA LEU A 290 -14.71 -17.70 -4.61
C LEU A 290 -15.06 -17.96 -3.12
N ASN A 291 -16.18 -18.64 -2.86
CA ASN A 291 -16.65 -18.99 -1.52
C ASN A 291 -16.37 -20.44 -1.14
N ALA A 292 -15.73 -21.21 -2.00
CA ALA A 292 -15.51 -22.65 -1.79
C ALA A 292 -14.55 -22.91 -0.61
N LYS A 293 -14.72 -24.08 0.02
CA LYS A 293 -13.75 -24.65 0.95
C LYS A 293 -12.94 -25.70 0.18
N ASP A 294 -11.93 -25.25 -0.54
CA ASP A 294 -11.13 -26.06 -1.46
C ASP A 294 -9.64 -26.12 -1.11
N ILE A 295 -9.24 -25.50 0.00
CA ILE A 295 -7.86 -25.55 0.49
C ILE A 295 -7.73 -26.60 1.57
N GLU A 296 -7.01 -27.67 1.27
CA GLU A 296 -6.70 -28.71 2.27
C GLU A 296 -5.54 -28.27 3.17
N TYR A 297 -5.73 -28.38 4.48
CA TYR A 297 -4.67 -28.21 5.47
C TYR A 297 -4.88 -29.16 6.65
N LYS A 298 -3.88 -29.99 6.94
CA LYS A 298 -3.91 -30.99 8.02
C LYS A 298 -5.15 -31.89 7.98
N GLY A 299 -5.53 -32.35 6.78
CA GLY A 299 -6.64 -33.30 6.59
C GLY A 299 -8.04 -32.68 6.70
N LYS A 300 -8.15 -31.33 6.66
CA LYS A 300 -9.43 -30.61 6.67
C LYS A 300 -9.46 -29.60 5.54
N MET A 301 -10.68 -29.36 5.02
CA MET A 301 -10.93 -28.38 3.97
C MET A 301 -11.30 -27.02 4.55
N TYR A 302 -10.66 -25.97 4.06
CA TYR A 302 -10.86 -24.59 4.51
C TYR A 302 -11.13 -23.65 3.33
N SER A 303 -11.85 -22.59 3.60
CA SER A 303 -11.96 -21.45 2.68
C SER A 303 -10.72 -20.58 2.77
N GLU A 304 -10.47 -19.78 1.72
CA GLU A 304 -9.37 -18.80 1.72
C GLU A 304 -9.49 -17.80 2.89
N TYR A 305 -10.71 -17.43 3.27
CA TYR A 305 -10.92 -16.61 4.46
C TYR A 305 -10.37 -17.26 5.73
N GLU A 306 -10.71 -18.53 5.97
CA GLU A 306 -10.26 -19.26 7.17
C GLU A 306 -8.74 -19.41 7.19
N ILE A 307 -8.12 -19.74 6.05
CA ILE A 307 -6.65 -19.80 5.90
C ILE A 307 -6.00 -18.44 6.19
N SER A 308 -6.58 -17.36 5.65
CA SER A 308 -6.07 -16.01 5.90
C SER A 308 -6.11 -15.63 7.38
N GLN A 309 -7.16 -16.04 8.12
CA GLN A 309 -7.25 -15.78 9.56
C GLN A 309 -6.19 -16.56 10.36
N MET A 310 -5.89 -17.81 9.96
CA MET A 310 -4.83 -18.62 10.56
C MET A 310 -3.45 -17.98 10.33
N LEU A 311 -3.18 -17.51 9.10
CA LEU A 311 -1.93 -16.81 8.79
C LEU A 311 -1.79 -15.51 9.59
N ARG A 312 -2.83 -14.71 9.69
CA ARG A 312 -2.84 -13.48 10.49
C ARG A 312 -2.57 -13.70 11.98
N LYS A 313 -3.02 -14.84 12.53
CA LYS A 313 -2.68 -15.22 13.91
C LYS A 313 -1.16 -15.42 14.04
N LYS A 314 -0.55 -16.18 13.13
CA LYS A 314 0.90 -16.43 13.11
C LYS A 314 1.73 -15.15 12.89
N GLU A 315 1.25 -14.24 12.03
CA GLU A 315 1.85 -12.93 11.82
C GLU A 315 1.84 -12.07 13.09
N ARG A 316 0.77 -12.13 13.88
CA ARG A 316 0.72 -11.42 15.18
C ARG A 316 1.70 -12.02 16.19
N GLU A 317 1.83 -13.34 16.24
CA GLU A 317 2.75 -14.03 17.13
C GLU A 317 4.21 -13.67 16.83
N ILE A 318 4.62 -13.66 15.55
CA ILE A 318 6.01 -13.28 15.20
C ILE A 318 6.27 -11.80 15.47
N ARG A 319 5.29 -10.90 15.29
CA ARG A 319 5.45 -9.49 15.67
C ARG A 319 5.63 -9.32 17.17
N SER A 320 4.88 -10.05 18.00
CA SER A 320 5.08 -10.04 19.46
C SER A 320 6.51 -10.38 19.83
N LEU A 321 7.05 -11.48 19.29
CA LEU A 321 8.45 -11.88 19.51
C LEU A 321 9.47 -10.82 19.05
N LYS A 322 9.18 -10.12 17.95
CA LYS A 322 10.05 -9.03 17.47
C LYS A 322 10.02 -7.81 18.39
N ARG A 323 8.87 -7.46 18.97
CA ARG A 323 8.79 -6.41 20.01
C ARG A 323 9.59 -6.80 21.26
N GLU A 324 9.50 -8.06 21.70
CA GLU A 324 10.34 -8.58 22.80
C GLU A 324 11.83 -8.42 22.48
N LYS A 325 12.24 -8.73 21.24
CA LYS A 325 13.62 -8.52 20.79
C LYS A 325 14.05 -7.04 20.93
N THR A 326 13.21 -6.09 20.51
CA THR A 326 13.46 -4.65 20.66
C THR A 326 13.60 -4.29 22.14
N ALA A 327 12.68 -4.75 22.97
CA ALA A 327 12.66 -4.49 24.40
C ALA A 327 13.93 -5.03 25.10
N TYR A 328 14.33 -6.27 24.83
CA TYR A 328 15.54 -6.86 25.43
C TYR A 328 16.82 -6.20 24.92
N ASN A 329 16.92 -5.82 23.65
CA ASN A 329 18.06 -5.05 23.13
C ASN A 329 18.18 -3.70 23.85
N THR A 330 17.08 -3.00 24.05
CA THR A 330 17.05 -1.75 24.80
C THR A 330 17.49 -1.97 26.26
N ALA A 331 16.94 -2.98 26.93
CA ALA A 331 17.30 -3.30 28.31
C ALA A 331 18.78 -3.64 28.47
N ILE A 332 19.37 -4.40 27.54
CA ILE A 332 20.81 -4.73 27.50
C ILE A 332 21.66 -3.48 27.33
N THR A 333 21.21 -2.51 26.54
CA THR A 333 21.94 -1.26 26.27
C THR A 333 21.88 -0.30 27.47
N GLU A 334 20.72 -0.21 28.11
CA GLU A 334 20.47 0.78 29.17
C GLU A 334 20.92 0.30 30.56
N THR A 335 21.10 -1.00 30.80
CA THR A 335 21.54 -1.50 32.12
C THR A 335 23.06 -1.55 32.27
N SER A 336 23.56 -1.07 33.38
CA SER A 336 24.96 -1.24 33.82
C SER A 336 25.16 -2.48 34.69
N ASP A 337 24.09 -3.09 35.20
CA ASP A 337 24.14 -4.31 36.02
C ASP A 337 24.49 -5.53 35.18
N LYS A 338 25.63 -6.16 35.50
CA LYS A 338 26.14 -7.33 34.76
C LYS A 338 25.23 -8.54 34.88
N GLN A 339 24.59 -8.76 36.02
CA GLN A 339 23.69 -9.92 36.22
C GLN A 339 22.40 -9.72 35.44
N LEU A 340 21.82 -8.53 35.52
CA LEU A 340 20.62 -8.18 34.76
C LEU A 340 20.87 -8.22 33.24
N LYS A 341 22.05 -7.75 32.81
CA LYS A 341 22.49 -7.83 31.43
C LYS A 341 22.54 -9.28 30.90
N ALA A 342 23.10 -10.19 31.71
CA ALA A 342 23.17 -11.63 31.38
C ALA A 342 21.75 -12.25 31.26
N VAL A 343 20.82 -11.87 32.14
CA VAL A 343 19.42 -12.32 32.08
C VAL A 343 18.76 -11.89 30.77
N PHE A 344 18.92 -10.63 30.36
CA PHE A 344 18.35 -10.13 29.11
C PHE A 344 19.04 -10.71 27.87
N GLN A 345 20.34 -10.96 27.90
CA GLN A 345 21.05 -11.66 26.82
C GLN A 345 20.55 -13.08 26.63
N SER A 346 20.29 -13.81 27.72
CA SER A 346 19.70 -15.15 27.67
C SER A 346 18.28 -15.09 27.08
N ALA A 347 17.44 -14.17 27.55
CA ALA A 347 16.09 -13.96 27.02
C ALA A 347 16.12 -13.61 25.53
N LEU A 348 16.99 -12.71 25.10
CA LEU A 348 17.17 -12.31 23.70
C LEU A 348 17.57 -13.51 22.81
N THR A 349 18.46 -14.38 23.33
CA THR A 349 18.89 -15.59 22.60
C THR A 349 17.70 -16.52 22.37
N TYR A 350 16.89 -16.75 23.40
CA TYR A 350 15.66 -17.53 23.30
C TYR A 350 14.66 -16.91 22.31
N THR A 351 14.39 -15.62 22.43
CA THR A 351 13.49 -14.88 21.53
C THR A 351 13.95 -14.95 20.07
N ASN A 352 15.25 -14.81 19.81
CA ASN A 352 15.80 -14.95 18.46
C ASN A 352 15.59 -16.37 17.89
N SER A 353 15.68 -17.43 18.72
CA SER A 353 15.33 -18.79 18.30
C SER A 353 13.85 -18.89 17.97
N ALA A 354 12.98 -18.43 18.87
CA ALA A 354 11.54 -18.44 18.68
C ALA A 354 11.09 -17.69 17.40
N ILE A 355 11.75 -16.57 17.06
CA ILE A 355 11.50 -15.86 15.80
C ILE A 355 11.85 -16.71 14.58
N ARG A 356 12.99 -17.44 14.61
CA ARG A 356 13.40 -18.33 13.52
C ARG A 356 12.38 -19.47 13.35
N ASP A 357 11.99 -20.10 14.46
CA ASP A 357 11.05 -21.21 14.46
C ASP A 357 9.67 -20.78 13.96
N LYS A 358 9.17 -19.63 14.43
CA LYS A 358 7.91 -19.04 13.96
C LYS A 358 7.97 -18.64 12.48
N SER A 359 9.10 -18.11 12.01
CA SER A 359 9.32 -17.80 10.59
C SER A 359 9.32 -19.04 9.71
N ALA A 360 9.91 -20.15 10.20
CA ALA A 360 9.88 -21.45 9.52
C ALA A 360 8.45 -22.01 9.49
N GLU A 361 7.71 -21.93 10.61
CA GLU A 361 6.31 -22.32 10.69
C GLU A 361 5.43 -21.57 9.68
N ILE A 362 5.58 -20.24 9.58
CA ILE A 362 4.84 -19.42 8.60
C ILE A 362 5.19 -19.85 7.17
N LYS A 363 6.48 -20.08 6.89
CA LYS A 363 6.94 -20.54 5.57
C LYS A 363 6.31 -21.88 5.21
N GLN A 364 6.29 -22.83 6.14
CA GLN A 364 5.70 -24.14 5.92
C GLN A 364 4.18 -24.04 5.73
N PHE A 365 3.48 -23.29 6.59
CA PHE A 365 2.06 -23.06 6.46
C PHE A 365 1.68 -22.51 5.07
N CYS A 366 2.43 -21.52 4.58
CA CYS A 366 2.19 -20.96 3.25
C CYS A 366 2.49 -21.96 2.12
N ALA A 367 3.49 -22.83 2.30
CA ALA A 367 3.78 -23.91 1.34
C ALA A 367 2.66 -24.95 1.30
N ASP A 368 2.17 -25.37 2.48
CA ASP A 368 1.13 -26.40 2.61
C ASP A 368 -0.23 -25.92 2.07
N THR A 369 -0.56 -24.64 2.26
CA THR A 369 -1.86 -24.07 1.88
C THR A 369 -1.85 -23.40 0.50
N GLY A 370 -0.67 -23.25 -0.13
CA GLY A 370 -0.53 -22.44 -1.35
C GLY A 370 -0.76 -20.94 -1.14
N TYR A 371 -0.96 -20.51 0.12
CA TYR A 371 -1.22 -19.10 0.43
C TYR A 371 0.08 -18.28 0.40
N GLN A 372 0.01 -17.06 -0.12
CA GLN A 372 1.20 -16.26 -0.30
C GLN A 372 1.64 -15.59 1.01
N ARG A 373 2.93 -15.72 1.35
CA ARG A 373 3.52 -15.11 2.54
C ARG A 373 3.74 -13.60 2.31
N ASP A 374 3.21 -12.79 3.20
CA ASP A 374 3.47 -11.36 3.25
C ASP A 374 4.45 -11.04 4.40
N ARG A 375 5.72 -10.85 4.04
CA ARG A 375 6.77 -10.53 5.03
C ARG A 375 6.61 -9.15 5.66
N PHE A 376 5.93 -8.23 4.98
CA PHE A 376 5.67 -6.90 5.53
C PHE A 376 4.81 -7.00 6.79
N ARG A 377 3.79 -7.86 6.79
CA ARG A 377 2.92 -8.10 7.94
C ARG A 377 3.59 -8.77 9.15
N GLU A 378 4.80 -9.28 8.96
CA GLU A 378 5.61 -9.86 10.03
C GLU A 378 6.57 -8.87 10.67
N GLN A 379 6.69 -7.65 10.14
CA GLN A 379 7.66 -6.65 10.62
C GLN A 379 7.13 -5.84 11.79
N VAL A 380 8.09 -5.38 12.63
CA VAL A 380 7.95 -4.42 13.71
C VAL A 380 9.17 -3.52 13.59
N GLY A 381 9.01 -2.20 13.66
CA GLY A 381 10.10 -1.25 13.55
C GLY A 381 10.65 -1.06 12.13
N GLY A 382 10.71 0.18 11.69
CA GLY A 382 11.13 0.53 10.36
C GLY A 382 12.62 0.33 10.12
N LYS A 383 12.95 -0.72 9.47
CA LYS A 383 13.97 -0.89 8.43
C LYS A 383 13.68 -2.22 7.74
N SER A 384 12.51 -2.32 7.15
CA SER A 384 12.33 -3.30 6.10
C SER A 384 13.09 -2.78 4.88
N SER A 385 14.23 -3.40 4.56
CA SER A 385 14.89 -3.28 3.25
C SER A 385 14.02 -3.89 2.12
N VAL A 386 12.80 -4.28 2.45
CA VAL A 386 11.76 -4.77 1.54
C VAL A 386 10.60 -3.80 1.67
N GLY A 387 10.79 -2.57 1.18
CA GLY A 387 9.68 -1.71 0.85
C GLY A 387 8.90 -2.42 -0.25
N HIS A 388 7.67 -2.86 0.04
CA HIS A 388 6.69 -3.09 -1.00
C HIS A 388 6.28 -1.72 -1.54
N GLY A 389 7.24 -1.01 -2.15
CA GLY A 389 6.88 0.10 -3.00
C GLY A 389 5.95 -0.43 -4.09
N PHE A 390 5.05 0.39 -4.58
CA PHE A 390 4.13 0.12 -5.70
C PHE A 390 4.73 -0.73 -6.84
N GLY A 391 6.06 -0.79 -6.97
CA GLY A 391 6.79 -1.61 -7.93
C GLY A 391 6.85 -3.11 -7.64
N GLU A 392 6.73 -3.57 -6.39
CA GLU A 392 6.68 -5.02 -6.08
C GLU A 392 5.24 -5.56 -6.10
N PHE A 393 4.27 -4.71 -5.81
CA PHE A 393 2.85 -5.02 -5.96
C PHE A 393 2.51 -5.37 -7.42
N SER A 394 3.13 -4.68 -8.39
CA SER A 394 2.97 -5.02 -9.80
C SER A 394 3.58 -6.38 -10.17
N LYS A 395 4.65 -6.81 -9.48
CA LYS A 395 5.31 -8.11 -9.71
C LYS A 395 4.49 -9.30 -9.20
N GLN A 396 3.75 -9.13 -8.10
CA GLN A 396 2.90 -10.20 -7.54
C GLN A 396 1.59 -10.32 -8.32
N ASN A 397 0.96 -9.22 -8.72
CA ASN A 397 -0.22 -9.22 -9.58
C ASN A 397 0.05 -9.83 -10.97
N GLN A 398 1.26 -9.70 -11.50
CA GLN A 398 1.62 -10.33 -12.77
C GLN A 398 1.66 -11.86 -12.71
N LYS A 399 2.03 -12.46 -11.56
CA LYS A 399 1.96 -13.93 -11.39
C LYS A 399 0.53 -14.46 -11.25
N PHE A 400 -0.36 -13.69 -10.65
CA PHE A 400 -1.78 -14.07 -10.49
C PHE A 400 -2.58 -13.81 -11.79
N ASN A 401 -2.32 -12.69 -12.47
CA ASN A 401 -2.92 -12.38 -13.77
C ASN A 401 -2.40 -13.27 -14.92
N LEU A 402 -1.22 -13.89 -14.79
CA LEU A 402 -0.74 -14.86 -15.79
C LEU A 402 -1.56 -16.17 -15.80
N LYS A 403 -2.23 -16.52 -14.70
CA LYS A 403 -3.16 -17.68 -14.69
C LYS A 403 -4.61 -17.32 -14.99
N SER A 404 -5.08 -16.12 -14.66
CA SER A 404 -6.45 -15.64 -14.94
C SER A 404 -6.55 -14.70 -16.14
N GLY A 405 -5.49 -14.00 -16.52
CA GLY A 405 -5.44 -13.08 -17.65
C GLY A 405 -5.33 -13.74 -19.04
N LEU A 406 -5.17 -15.06 -19.09
CA LEU A 406 -5.22 -15.82 -20.35
C LEU A 406 -6.64 -15.94 -20.95
N THR A 407 -7.67 -15.46 -20.23
CA THR A 407 -9.06 -15.51 -20.70
C THR A 407 -9.69 -14.15 -21.00
N SER A 408 -9.05 -13.02 -20.70
CA SER A 408 -9.59 -11.66 -20.95
C SER A 408 -8.90 -10.86 -22.07
N ALA A 409 -7.92 -11.41 -22.74
CA ALA A 409 -7.32 -10.79 -23.93
C ALA A 409 -8.15 -11.08 -25.19
N LYS A 410 -9.43 -10.72 -25.21
CA LYS A 410 -10.17 -10.51 -26.44
C LYS A 410 -9.81 -9.11 -26.94
N ASN A 411 -8.97 -9.08 -27.95
CA ASN A 411 -8.68 -8.07 -28.99
C ASN A 411 -7.22 -7.65 -29.15
N ASN A 412 -6.24 -8.37 -28.60
CA ASN A 412 -4.86 -8.22 -29.07
C ASN A 412 -4.58 -9.36 -30.04
N GLY A 413 -4.55 -9.06 -31.34
CA GLY A 413 -4.33 -10.02 -32.42
C GLY A 413 -3.24 -11.02 -32.04
N ASN A 414 -3.49 -12.30 -32.31
CA ASN A 414 -2.68 -13.47 -32.00
C ASN A 414 -1.18 -13.29 -32.28
N ILE A 415 -0.45 -12.61 -31.39
CA ILE A 415 1.01 -12.57 -31.46
C ILE A 415 1.50 -13.91 -30.90
N LYS A 416 1.75 -14.87 -31.79
CA LYS A 416 2.34 -16.16 -31.42
C LYS A 416 3.85 -16.00 -31.28
N LEU A 417 4.38 -16.36 -30.12
CA LEU A 417 5.82 -16.44 -29.90
C LEU A 417 6.29 -17.87 -30.16
N THR A 418 7.45 -18.01 -30.80
CA THR A 418 8.16 -19.29 -30.88
C THR A 418 8.65 -19.71 -29.48
N PRO A 419 9.00 -20.99 -29.25
CA PRO A 419 9.54 -21.43 -27.96
C PRO A 419 10.79 -20.64 -27.53
N GLU A 420 11.65 -20.25 -28.47
CA GLU A 420 12.84 -19.44 -28.22
C GLU A 420 12.47 -18.00 -27.83
N GLU A 421 11.51 -17.40 -28.55
CA GLU A 421 10.99 -16.06 -28.23
C GLU A 421 10.26 -16.05 -26.88
N MET A 422 9.56 -17.13 -26.52
CA MET A 422 8.90 -17.26 -25.23
C MET A 422 9.92 -17.25 -24.08
N SER A 423 11.07 -17.90 -24.25
CA SER A 423 12.15 -17.86 -23.27
C SER A 423 12.68 -16.43 -23.09
N LYS A 424 12.99 -15.74 -24.20
CA LYS A 424 13.46 -14.35 -24.19
C LYS A 424 12.38 -13.38 -23.64
N PHE A 425 11.12 -13.62 -23.94
CA PHE A 425 10.01 -12.86 -23.40
C PHE A 425 9.86 -13.03 -21.87
N ASN A 426 10.04 -14.24 -21.36
CA ASN A 426 10.01 -14.50 -19.92
C ASN A 426 11.14 -13.76 -19.18
N GLU A 427 12.32 -13.64 -19.77
CA GLU A 427 13.40 -12.82 -19.22
C GLU A 427 13.10 -11.32 -19.30
N TYR A 428 12.53 -10.89 -20.43
CA TYR A 428 12.12 -9.50 -20.64
C TYR A 428 11.08 -9.06 -19.62
N ILE A 429 10.02 -9.85 -19.38
CA ILE A 429 8.98 -9.58 -18.38
C ILE A 429 9.53 -9.59 -16.96
N LYS A 430 10.50 -10.44 -16.64
CA LYS A 430 11.16 -10.38 -15.32
C LYS A 430 11.85 -9.05 -15.08
N LYS A 431 12.44 -8.47 -16.12
CA LYS A 431 13.17 -7.20 -16.05
C LYS A 431 12.27 -5.99 -16.15
N TYR A 432 11.18 -6.09 -16.92
CA TYR A 432 10.23 -5.01 -17.20
C TYR A 432 8.78 -5.47 -16.95
N PRO A 433 8.38 -5.61 -15.68
CA PRO A 433 7.10 -6.20 -15.30
C PRO A 433 5.85 -5.45 -15.78
N SER A 434 5.94 -4.16 -16.09
CA SER A 434 4.84 -3.34 -16.63
C SER A 434 4.64 -3.51 -18.13
N SER A 435 5.46 -4.34 -18.78
CA SER A 435 5.42 -4.58 -20.23
C SER A 435 4.64 -5.85 -20.58
N ASP A 436 4.33 -6.04 -21.86
CA ASP A 436 3.68 -7.23 -22.39
C ASP A 436 4.33 -7.68 -23.73
N VAL A 437 3.76 -8.67 -24.37
CA VAL A 437 4.27 -9.26 -25.61
C VAL A 437 4.40 -8.26 -26.75
N ARG A 438 3.55 -7.22 -26.81
CA ARG A 438 3.59 -6.17 -27.84
C ARG A 438 4.86 -5.34 -27.73
N PHE A 439 5.22 -4.91 -26.51
CA PHE A 439 6.41 -4.11 -26.27
C PHE A 439 7.70 -4.92 -26.46
N PHE A 440 7.67 -6.20 -26.14
CA PHE A 440 8.74 -7.14 -26.45
C PHE A 440 8.97 -7.25 -27.97
N LYS A 441 7.89 -7.37 -28.76
CA LYS A 441 7.97 -7.40 -30.23
C LYS A 441 8.44 -6.07 -30.81
N ILE A 442 7.93 -4.95 -30.30
CA ILE A 442 8.42 -3.61 -30.66
C ILE A 442 9.94 -3.53 -30.44
N GLN A 443 10.44 -3.98 -29.30
CA GLN A 443 11.88 -3.95 -29.03
C GLN A 443 12.66 -4.83 -30.00
N GLN A 444 12.18 -6.04 -30.31
CA GLN A 444 12.83 -6.93 -31.26
C GLN A 444 12.90 -6.31 -32.66
N GLU A 445 11.80 -5.79 -33.18
CA GLU A 445 11.77 -5.21 -34.53
C GLU A 445 12.64 -3.94 -34.63
N ILE A 446 12.60 -3.05 -33.63
CA ILE A 446 13.46 -1.88 -33.60
C ILE A 446 14.95 -2.27 -33.53
N SER A 447 15.28 -3.32 -32.76
CA SER A 447 16.65 -3.83 -32.70
C SER A 447 17.12 -4.42 -34.02
N ASN A 448 16.23 -5.12 -34.76
CA ASN A 448 16.50 -5.68 -36.08
C ASN A 448 16.73 -4.59 -37.12
N LEU A 449 16.09 -3.40 -36.95
CA LEU A 449 16.37 -2.22 -37.78
C LEU A 449 17.72 -1.55 -37.48
N GLY A 450 18.46 -2.05 -36.49
CA GLY A 450 19.74 -1.49 -36.09
C GLY A 450 19.66 -0.33 -35.08
N PHE A 451 18.48 0.01 -34.60
CA PHE A 451 18.23 1.15 -33.67
C PHE A 451 18.48 0.79 -32.20
N LYS A 452 19.64 0.25 -31.87
CA LYS A 452 20.00 -0.24 -30.53
C LYS A 452 19.98 0.82 -29.43
N LYS A 453 20.11 2.10 -29.76
CA LYS A 453 20.13 3.21 -28.79
C LYS A 453 18.74 3.76 -28.44
N THR A 454 17.68 3.25 -29.02
CA THR A 454 16.32 3.76 -28.84
C THR A 454 15.81 3.59 -27.41
N GLY A 455 16.30 2.57 -26.70
CA GLY A 455 15.87 2.27 -25.33
C GLY A 455 14.93 1.07 -25.27
N VAL A 456 14.33 0.86 -24.09
CA VAL A 456 13.38 -0.23 -23.84
C VAL A 456 11.97 0.30 -23.93
N PRO A 457 11.11 -0.23 -24.84
CA PRO A 457 9.73 0.20 -24.96
C PRO A 457 8.88 -0.37 -23.82
N LEU A 458 8.12 0.51 -23.18
CA LEU A 458 7.16 0.17 -22.15
C LEU A 458 5.82 0.85 -22.47
N PRO A 459 4.70 0.38 -21.89
CA PRO A 459 3.45 1.14 -21.93
C PRO A 459 3.70 2.57 -21.46
N ALA A 460 3.13 3.55 -22.13
CA ALA A 460 3.19 4.93 -21.66
C ALA A 460 2.53 4.99 -20.28
N LEU A 461 3.32 5.21 -19.25
CA LEU A 461 2.83 5.31 -17.88
C LEU A 461 2.21 6.70 -17.66
N PRO A 462 1.15 6.81 -16.82
CA PRO A 462 0.59 8.12 -16.47
C PRO A 462 1.67 9.02 -15.86
N LYS A 463 1.67 10.21 -16.32
CA LYS A 463 2.58 11.35 -16.14
C LYS A 463 3.41 11.37 -14.87
N GLN A 464 4.72 11.44 -15.06
CA GLN A 464 5.57 12.09 -14.07
C GLN A 464 5.50 13.60 -14.32
N ALA A 465 5.21 14.37 -13.26
CA ALA A 465 5.25 15.81 -13.33
C ALA A 465 6.68 16.25 -13.74
N TYR A 466 6.80 17.00 -14.82
CA TYR A 466 8.06 17.57 -15.24
C TYR A 466 8.02 19.11 -15.05
N ILE A 467 9.17 19.68 -14.84
CA ILE A 467 9.36 21.13 -14.71
C ILE A 467 10.02 21.64 -16.00
N LEU A 468 9.49 22.74 -16.55
CA LEU A 468 10.22 23.52 -17.53
C LEU A 468 11.40 24.19 -16.80
N PRO A 469 12.64 23.93 -17.19
CA PRO A 469 13.79 24.54 -16.52
C PRO A 469 13.73 26.06 -16.66
N ASP A 470 13.91 26.77 -15.54
CA ASP A 470 14.01 28.21 -15.52
C ASP A 470 15.24 28.67 -16.33
N VAL A 471 15.11 29.84 -16.99
CA VAL A 471 16.13 30.44 -17.90
C VAL A 471 17.50 30.64 -17.24
N LYS A 472 17.62 30.45 -15.92
CA LYS A 472 18.83 30.62 -15.12
C LYS A 472 19.60 29.34 -14.77
N SER A 473 19.13 28.15 -15.20
CA SER A 473 19.79 26.89 -14.88
C SER A 473 21.10 26.71 -15.67
N LYS A 474 22.17 26.28 -14.98
CA LYS A 474 23.54 26.13 -15.54
C LYS A 474 23.69 25.10 -16.67
N ASN A 475 22.68 24.28 -16.97
CA ASN A 475 22.70 23.23 -17.99
C ASN A 475 21.90 23.60 -19.24
N ASP A 476 22.32 24.67 -19.92
CA ASP A 476 21.79 25.17 -21.20
C ASP A 476 20.24 25.17 -21.31
N PRO A 477 19.56 26.01 -20.51
CA PRO A 477 18.10 26.16 -20.56
C PRO A 477 17.64 26.79 -21.89
N ASN A 478 18.54 27.53 -22.57
CA ASN A 478 18.24 28.15 -23.86
C ASN A 478 17.94 27.13 -24.96
N HIS A 479 18.45 25.91 -24.85
CA HIS A 479 18.24 24.88 -25.87
C HIS A 479 16.76 24.47 -25.96
N ILE A 480 16.06 24.30 -24.82
CA ILE A 480 14.66 23.85 -24.80
C ILE A 480 13.73 24.96 -25.27
N MET A 481 13.84 26.14 -24.67
CA MET A 481 13.04 27.30 -25.06
C MET A 481 13.28 27.68 -26.52
N LYS A 482 14.54 27.62 -26.97
CA LYS A 482 14.91 27.83 -28.38
C LYS A 482 14.22 26.81 -29.28
N ARG A 483 14.22 25.51 -28.92
CA ARG A 483 13.53 24.46 -29.69
C ARG A 483 12.03 24.60 -29.71
N MET A 484 11.41 25.02 -28.59
CA MET A 484 9.98 25.29 -28.52
C MET A 484 9.59 26.44 -29.47
N ILE A 485 10.38 27.53 -29.47
CA ILE A 485 10.15 28.68 -30.35
C ILE A 485 10.40 28.30 -31.82
N GLU A 486 11.55 27.67 -32.13
CA GLU A 486 11.93 27.26 -33.49
C GLU A 486 10.89 26.32 -34.12
N ARG A 487 10.24 25.46 -33.32
CA ARG A 487 9.29 24.45 -33.78
C ARG A 487 7.83 24.81 -33.51
N ASN A 488 7.58 26.01 -32.98
CA ASN A 488 6.23 26.49 -32.62
C ASN A 488 5.44 25.47 -31.78
N ILE A 489 6.07 24.96 -30.70
CA ILE A 489 5.48 23.96 -29.80
C ILE A 489 5.27 24.61 -28.43
N SER A 490 4.01 24.68 -27.98
CA SER A 490 3.64 25.15 -26.63
C SER A 490 3.80 24.06 -25.57
N ASP A 491 3.82 24.44 -24.29
CA ASP A 491 3.83 23.50 -23.17
C ASP A 491 2.61 22.57 -23.21
N ASP A 492 1.42 23.08 -23.48
CA ASP A 492 0.20 22.27 -23.61
C ASP A 492 0.31 21.24 -24.73
N LYS A 493 0.98 21.58 -25.82
CA LYS A 493 1.19 20.66 -26.93
C LYS A 493 2.18 19.55 -26.58
N ILE A 494 3.20 19.86 -25.77
CA ILE A 494 4.12 18.83 -25.24
C ILE A 494 3.41 17.90 -24.27
N ARG A 495 2.57 18.45 -23.39
CA ARG A 495 1.72 17.66 -22.49
C ARG A 495 0.81 16.73 -23.30
N SER A 496 0.19 17.22 -24.35
CA SER A 496 -0.62 16.42 -25.26
C SER A 496 0.17 15.27 -25.88
N TYR A 497 1.45 15.46 -26.27
CA TYR A 497 2.27 14.36 -26.79
C TYR A 497 2.57 13.30 -25.75
N MET A 498 2.74 13.68 -24.48
CA MET A 498 2.93 12.72 -23.38
C MET A 498 1.64 12.00 -23.04
N ASP A 499 0.51 12.71 -23.06
CA ASP A 499 -0.81 12.17 -22.73
C ASP A 499 -1.30 11.16 -23.76
N ASN A 500 -1.04 11.44 -25.03
CA ASN A 500 -1.43 10.61 -26.17
C ASN A 500 -0.30 9.65 -26.59
N ALA A 501 0.74 9.49 -25.78
CA ALA A 501 1.83 8.59 -26.10
C ALA A 501 1.38 7.12 -26.08
N LYS A 502 1.63 6.42 -27.17
CA LYS A 502 1.38 4.98 -27.30
C LYS A 502 2.44 4.15 -26.57
N VAL A 503 3.67 4.62 -26.59
CA VAL A 503 4.86 3.94 -26.04
C VAL A 503 5.77 4.97 -25.40
N MET A 504 6.36 4.59 -24.27
CA MET A 504 7.42 5.31 -23.62
C MET A 504 8.72 4.46 -23.68
N PHE A 505 9.79 5.03 -24.19
CA PHE A 505 11.10 4.37 -24.17
C PHE A 505 11.93 4.80 -22.97
N ILE A 506 12.39 3.84 -22.20
CA ILE A 506 13.32 4.08 -21.09
C ILE A 506 14.76 4.00 -21.62
N GLN A 507 15.51 5.05 -21.34
CA GLN A 507 16.94 5.16 -21.68
C GLN A 507 17.77 5.45 -20.42
N TRP A 508 19.07 5.24 -20.49
CA TRP A 508 20.05 5.56 -19.44
C TRP A 508 19.68 4.99 -18.05
N GLY A 509 19.29 3.72 -18.01
CA GLY A 509 18.95 3.07 -16.75
C GLY A 509 17.73 3.66 -16.02
N GLY A 510 16.81 4.30 -16.74
CA GLY A 510 15.60 4.91 -16.19
C GLY A 510 15.69 6.43 -15.99
N GLN A 511 16.84 7.04 -16.25
CA GLN A 511 17.03 8.49 -16.06
C GLN A 511 16.49 9.35 -17.22
N ARG A 512 16.15 8.73 -18.35
CA ARG A 512 15.57 9.42 -19.49
C ARG A 512 14.36 8.65 -20.00
N GLN A 513 13.29 9.38 -20.31
CA GLN A 513 12.05 8.84 -20.86
C GLN A 513 11.71 9.59 -22.15
N VAL A 514 11.35 8.85 -23.19
CA VAL A 514 10.99 9.36 -24.51
C VAL A 514 9.60 8.86 -24.84
N PHE A 515 8.66 9.78 -24.95
CA PHE A 515 7.24 9.52 -25.21
C PHE A 515 6.97 9.66 -26.71
N TYR A 516 6.45 8.61 -27.33
CA TYR A 516 6.09 8.58 -28.75
C TYR A 516 4.57 8.63 -28.92
N SER A 517 4.08 9.69 -29.55
CA SER A 517 2.69 9.80 -30.03
C SER A 517 2.66 10.01 -31.55
N ASP A 518 1.50 9.85 -32.17
CA ASP A 518 1.34 10.07 -33.62
C ASP A 518 1.56 11.54 -34.03
N GLU A 519 1.44 12.47 -33.09
CA GLU A 519 1.53 13.90 -33.34
C GLU A 519 2.88 14.52 -32.93
N GLY A 520 3.61 13.85 -32.05
CA GLY A 520 4.88 14.39 -31.57
C GLY A 520 5.58 13.49 -30.56
N ILE A 521 6.79 13.87 -30.22
CA ILE A 521 7.67 13.20 -29.26
C ILE A 521 8.02 14.18 -28.17
N ALA A 522 7.92 13.74 -26.92
CA ALA A 522 8.40 14.46 -25.75
C ALA A 522 9.51 13.67 -25.05
N VAL A 523 10.54 14.37 -24.60
CA VAL A 523 11.68 13.77 -23.87
C VAL A 523 11.86 14.46 -22.54
N ILE A 524 11.84 13.68 -21.47
CA ILE A 524 12.18 14.13 -20.12
C ILE A 524 13.41 13.41 -19.58
N THR A 525 14.15 14.08 -18.72
CA THR A 525 15.34 13.52 -18.06
C THR A 525 15.28 13.81 -16.57
N LYS A 526 15.79 12.91 -15.75
CA LYS A 526 15.89 13.12 -14.32
C LYS A 526 17.10 14.00 -14.01
N ASP A 527 16.87 15.10 -13.33
CA ASP A 527 17.88 16.00 -12.79
C ASP A 527 18.01 15.81 -11.28
N ASN A 528 19.22 15.98 -10.73
CA ASN A 528 19.46 15.74 -9.31
C ASN A 528 18.89 16.83 -8.40
N GLU A 529 18.70 18.05 -8.91
CA GLU A 529 18.24 19.22 -8.14
C GLU A 529 16.74 19.47 -8.31
N HIS A 530 16.20 19.19 -9.52
CA HIS A 530 14.85 19.58 -9.91
C HIS A 530 13.90 18.41 -10.18
N GLY A 531 14.36 17.15 -10.04
CA GLY A 531 13.58 15.97 -10.38
C GLY A 531 13.48 15.75 -11.88
N TRP A 532 12.28 15.53 -12.44
CA TRP A 532 12.10 15.33 -13.87
C TRP A 532 12.00 16.68 -14.59
N ILE A 533 12.95 16.93 -15.49
CA ILE A 533 12.97 18.14 -16.31
C ILE A 533 12.70 17.79 -17.78
N PHE A 534 11.99 18.68 -18.42
CA PHE A 534 11.76 18.60 -19.86
C PHE A 534 13.06 18.89 -20.64
N LYS A 535 13.42 18.03 -21.61
CA LYS A 535 14.70 18.13 -22.31
C LYS A 535 14.57 18.56 -23.77
N THR A 536 13.64 17.98 -24.53
CA THR A 536 13.41 18.34 -25.95
C THR A 536 12.10 17.75 -26.47
N THR A 537 11.62 18.24 -27.61
CA THR A 537 10.39 17.80 -28.26
C THR A 537 10.49 17.91 -29.77
N TRP A 538 9.72 17.11 -30.48
CA TRP A 538 9.51 17.19 -31.93
C TRP A 538 8.03 17.09 -32.23
N SER A 539 7.56 17.88 -33.20
CA SER A 539 6.25 17.68 -33.80
C SER A 539 6.32 16.71 -34.98
N LYS A 540 5.21 16.21 -35.46
CA LYS A 540 5.14 15.25 -36.57
C LYS A 540 5.88 15.73 -37.83
N ILE A 541 5.88 17.02 -38.10
CA ILE A 541 6.57 17.61 -39.27
C ILE A 541 8.10 17.59 -39.17
N ASP A 542 8.64 17.39 -37.97
CA ASP A 542 10.08 17.35 -37.70
C ASP A 542 10.61 15.90 -37.59
N PHE A 543 9.80 14.89 -37.85
CA PHE A 543 10.22 13.49 -37.73
C PHE A 543 11.22 13.13 -38.81
N ASP A 544 12.36 12.56 -38.40
CA ASP A 544 13.32 11.96 -39.28
C ASP A 544 12.90 10.53 -39.69
N ASP A 545 13.58 9.96 -40.67
CA ASP A 545 13.31 8.61 -41.20
C ASP A 545 13.38 7.53 -40.10
N GLN A 546 14.24 7.71 -39.10
CA GLN A 546 14.34 6.79 -37.97
C GLN A 546 13.11 6.86 -37.11
N THR A 547 12.66 8.05 -36.79
CA THR A 547 11.44 8.29 -36.01
C THR A 547 10.19 7.72 -36.70
N VAL A 548 10.08 7.95 -38.00
CA VAL A 548 8.97 7.39 -38.80
C VAL A 548 8.94 5.87 -38.74
N LYS A 549 10.08 5.21 -38.95
CA LYS A 549 10.19 3.74 -38.87
C LYS A 549 9.89 3.22 -37.46
N ILE A 550 10.28 3.91 -36.41
CA ILE A 550 9.95 3.54 -35.02
C ILE A 550 8.43 3.62 -34.82
N LEU A 551 7.77 4.68 -35.29
CA LEU A 551 6.32 4.82 -35.20
C LEU A 551 5.55 3.79 -36.04
N GLU A 552 6.07 3.40 -37.21
CA GLU A 552 5.50 2.29 -37.99
C GLU A 552 5.52 0.98 -37.19
N VAL A 553 6.65 0.68 -36.56
CA VAL A 553 6.75 -0.51 -35.69
C VAL A 553 5.81 -0.39 -34.48
N ILE A 554 5.73 0.76 -33.83
CA ILE A 554 4.79 0.97 -32.72
C ILE A 554 3.36 0.73 -33.18
N ASN A 555 2.93 1.36 -34.28
CA ASN A 555 1.57 1.28 -34.82
C ASN A 555 1.16 -0.12 -35.30
N LYS A 556 2.14 -1.00 -35.53
CA LYS A 556 1.88 -2.42 -35.85
C LYS A 556 1.40 -3.23 -34.64
N TYR A 557 1.76 -2.82 -33.41
CA TYR A 557 1.54 -3.60 -32.19
C TYR A 557 0.65 -2.90 -31.16
N VAL A 558 0.54 -1.58 -31.21
CA VAL A 558 -0.21 -0.74 -30.29
C VAL A 558 -1.19 0.14 -31.06
#